data_ea534b25511f7681d0b407fa3b0fb794
#
_entry.id   ea534b25511f7681d0b407fa3b0fb794
#
_cell.length_a   1.000
_cell.length_b   1.000
_cell.length_c   1.000
_cell.angle_alpha   90.00
_cell.angle_beta   90.00
_cell.angle_gamma   90.00
#
_symmetry.space_group_name_H-M   'P 1'
#
loop_
_entity.id
_entity.type
_entity.pdbx_description
1 polymer ?
#
loop_
_entity_poly.entity_id
_entity_poly.type
_entity_poly.pdbx_seq_one_letter_code
_entity_poly.pdbx_strand_id
1 'polypeptide(L)'
;MPGEISMETVRLSDDQPPIVRIGQSLTEDMVETLKEKGVRYLWVQISSVKPPVVKPEKIEQLKEEIKDIFGDAAEKLRVDRREIANLSHEIVNDIVKNYSDKLSLILLIQQNDEEYTYVHEVHAGMISTLIGLESGLKINQLSRLSFAAIIHDIGKILVPKDILYAPRRLNEKEFELVKKHVEYGSRICENSDIRDPEIISGVRDHHEKLDGTGYLKGSKKGEISLEARIIAIADVYDALISNRSYKSSWSPYRAISEIIKMASFGKLDRELVQAFVSVVGLYPVGTTVLLNSGEKAIVVGNTRGRATQPILRLDNGENIDLAEEKGLTIVQVLD
;
A
#
# COMPACT_ATOMS: atom_id res chain seq x y z
N MET A 1 11.72 -5.06 19.62
CA MET A 1 12.44 -5.64 20.80
C MET A 1 13.31 -6.77 20.30
N PRO A 2 14.36 -7.20 21.08
CA PRO A 2 15.13 -8.39 20.71
C PRO A 2 14.21 -9.61 20.50
N GLY A 3 14.51 -10.42 19.49
CA GLY A 3 13.70 -11.58 19.10
C GLY A 3 12.58 -11.30 18.08
N GLU A 4 12.22 -10.05 17.85
CA GLU A 4 11.27 -9.68 16.79
C GLU A 4 11.95 -9.71 15.42
N ILE A 5 11.18 -10.00 14.36
CA ILE A 5 11.68 -10.07 12.99
C ILE A 5 11.50 -8.70 12.33
N SER A 6 12.59 -8.17 11.78
CA SER A 6 12.54 -6.90 11.04
C SER A 6 11.69 -7.03 9.76
N MET A 7 10.86 -6.04 9.51
CA MET A 7 10.00 -5.95 8.34
C MET A 7 10.56 -4.98 7.29
N GLU A 8 11.75 -4.43 7.55
CA GLU A 8 12.45 -3.52 6.64
C GLU A 8 13.96 -3.75 6.68
N THR A 9 14.65 -3.33 5.63
CA THR A 9 16.12 -3.30 5.57
C THR A 9 16.59 -1.91 5.95
N VAL A 10 17.39 -1.79 7.03
CA VAL A 10 17.92 -0.50 7.50
C VAL A 10 19.38 -0.36 7.15
N ARG A 11 19.73 0.69 6.38
CA ARG A 11 21.09 1.10 6.03
C ARG A 11 21.31 2.55 6.48
N LEU A 12 22.57 2.91 6.72
CA LEU A 12 22.95 4.30 7.01
C LEU A 12 23.31 5.08 5.73
N SER A 13 23.77 4.35 4.71
CA SER A 13 24.06 4.85 3.36
C SER A 13 24.03 3.68 2.37
N ASP A 14 23.88 3.97 1.08
CA ASP A 14 23.86 2.94 0.03
C ASP A 14 25.17 2.16 -0.10
N ASP A 15 26.30 2.77 0.30
CA ASP A 15 27.65 2.17 0.24
C ASP A 15 27.98 1.29 1.45
N GLN A 16 27.09 1.20 2.45
CA GLN A 16 27.35 0.42 3.66
C GLN A 16 26.44 -0.81 3.72
N PRO A 17 26.94 -1.91 4.31
CA PRO A 17 26.10 -3.07 4.55
C PRO A 17 24.94 -2.70 5.49
N PRO A 18 23.76 -3.31 5.32
CA PRO A 18 22.62 -3.00 6.17
C PRO A 18 22.90 -3.39 7.63
N ILE A 19 22.46 -2.56 8.56
CA ILE A 19 22.49 -2.87 10.00
C ILE A 19 21.52 -4.02 10.29
N VAL A 20 20.34 -3.98 9.66
CA VAL A 20 19.30 -5.01 9.77
C VAL A 20 18.77 -5.29 8.38
N ARG A 21 18.51 -6.56 8.08
CA ARG A 21 17.84 -6.97 6.85
C ARG A 21 16.40 -7.35 7.15
N ILE A 22 15.53 -7.10 6.16
CA ILE A 22 14.18 -7.63 6.20
C ILE A 22 14.18 -9.14 6.48
N GLY A 23 13.27 -9.62 7.30
CA GLY A 23 13.21 -11.03 7.72
C GLY A 23 14.24 -11.43 8.81
N GLN A 24 15.14 -10.53 9.18
CA GLN A 24 16.17 -10.83 10.20
C GLN A 24 15.61 -10.65 11.62
N SER A 25 15.87 -11.62 12.49
CA SER A 25 15.56 -11.49 13.92
C SER A 25 16.48 -10.45 14.57
N LEU A 26 15.89 -9.53 15.31
CA LEU A 26 16.60 -8.47 16.00
C LEU A 26 17.35 -9.03 17.22
N THR A 27 18.65 -8.74 17.33
CA THR A 27 19.43 -8.95 18.54
C THR A 27 19.46 -7.70 19.41
N GLU A 28 19.86 -7.84 20.68
CA GLU A 28 20.05 -6.68 21.58
C GLU A 28 21.03 -5.67 20.99
N ASP A 29 22.17 -6.15 20.48
CA ASP A 29 23.22 -5.31 19.87
C ASP A 29 22.70 -4.55 18.63
N MET A 30 21.85 -5.17 17.81
CA MET A 30 21.23 -4.51 16.67
C MET A 30 20.28 -3.40 17.12
N VAL A 31 19.47 -3.63 18.14
CA VAL A 31 18.54 -2.64 18.69
C VAL A 31 19.32 -1.46 19.29
N GLU A 32 20.42 -1.70 19.99
CA GLU A 32 21.28 -0.64 20.50
C GLU A 32 21.94 0.16 19.37
N THR A 33 22.51 -0.53 18.38
CA THR A 33 23.12 0.11 17.21
C THR A 33 22.11 0.99 16.47
N LEU A 34 20.88 0.52 16.27
CA LEU A 34 19.82 1.30 15.62
C LEU A 34 19.48 2.58 16.42
N LYS A 35 19.37 2.47 17.75
CA LYS A 35 19.14 3.63 18.64
C LYS A 35 20.27 4.65 18.60
N GLU A 36 21.54 4.21 18.68
CA GLU A 36 22.71 5.06 18.59
C GLU A 36 22.81 5.80 17.26
N LYS A 37 22.34 5.16 16.17
CA LYS A 37 22.29 5.75 14.84
C LYS A 37 21.05 6.62 14.59
N GLY A 38 20.22 6.86 15.61
CA GLY A 38 19.06 7.74 15.54
C GLY A 38 17.84 7.15 14.86
N VAL A 39 17.81 5.84 14.61
CA VAL A 39 16.63 5.13 14.12
C VAL A 39 15.58 5.12 15.21
N ARG A 40 14.51 5.91 15.04
CA ARG A 40 13.45 6.07 16.05
C ARG A 40 12.39 4.98 15.96
N TYR A 41 12.14 4.46 14.76
CA TYR A 41 11.11 3.47 14.48
C TYR A 41 11.69 2.40 13.56
N LEU A 42 11.28 1.16 13.78
CA LEU A 42 11.60 0.01 12.96
C LEU A 42 10.35 -0.86 12.90
N TRP A 43 9.94 -1.22 11.72
CA TRP A 43 8.84 -2.16 11.54
C TRP A 43 9.31 -3.57 11.89
N VAL A 44 8.58 -4.24 12.78
CA VAL A 44 8.89 -5.59 13.22
C VAL A 44 7.65 -6.47 13.20
N GLN A 45 7.86 -7.76 12.85
CA GLN A 45 6.83 -8.76 13.01
C GLN A 45 6.78 -9.20 14.47
N ILE A 46 5.63 -9.11 15.09
CA ILE A 46 5.39 -9.57 16.45
C ILE A 46 4.97 -11.04 16.39
N SER A 47 5.73 -11.90 17.03
CA SER A 47 5.53 -13.37 17.00
C SER A 47 4.18 -13.85 17.52
N SER A 48 3.50 -13.04 18.34
CA SER A 48 2.15 -13.31 18.89
C SER A 48 1.00 -12.84 17.99
N VAL A 49 1.29 -12.15 16.89
CA VAL A 49 0.30 -11.69 15.91
C VAL A 49 0.39 -12.59 14.68
N LYS A 50 -0.74 -12.88 14.02
CA LYS A 50 -0.74 -13.66 12.78
C LYS A 50 0.23 -13.06 11.76
N PRO A 51 0.90 -13.90 10.97
CA PRO A 51 1.81 -13.41 9.94
C PRO A 51 1.08 -12.48 8.97
N PRO A 52 1.80 -11.54 8.35
CA PRO A 52 1.21 -10.63 7.38
C PRO A 52 0.60 -11.40 6.21
N VAL A 53 -0.41 -10.80 5.57
CA VAL A 53 -1.14 -11.41 4.45
C VAL A 53 -0.20 -11.76 3.30
N VAL A 54 0.80 -10.93 3.05
CA VAL A 54 1.96 -11.21 2.19
C VAL A 54 3.22 -10.96 2.99
N LYS A 55 4.17 -11.89 2.92
CA LYS A 55 5.43 -11.79 3.66
C LYS A 55 6.35 -10.72 3.03
N PRO A 56 7.14 -9.99 3.85
CA PRO A 56 8.05 -8.96 3.35
C PRO A 56 9.05 -9.44 2.30
N GLU A 57 9.62 -10.64 2.50
CA GLU A 57 10.56 -11.22 1.54
C GLU A 57 9.89 -11.43 0.18
N LYS A 58 8.58 -11.77 0.19
CA LYS A 58 7.80 -11.91 -1.03
C LYS A 58 7.54 -10.58 -1.70
N ILE A 59 7.27 -9.51 -0.92
CA ILE A 59 7.08 -8.16 -1.45
C ILE A 59 8.37 -7.68 -2.13
N GLU A 60 9.55 -7.90 -1.52
CA GLU A 60 10.84 -7.57 -2.13
C GLU A 60 11.10 -8.36 -3.42
N GLN A 61 10.76 -9.65 -3.45
CA GLN A 61 10.85 -10.45 -4.67
C GLN A 61 9.97 -9.88 -5.79
N LEU A 62 8.69 -9.62 -5.49
CA LEU A 62 7.73 -9.08 -6.45
C LEU A 62 8.16 -7.69 -6.95
N LYS A 63 8.74 -6.85 -6.08
CA LYS A 63 9.30 -5.55 -6.44
C LYS A 63 10.40 -5.69 -7.50
N GLU A 64 11.37 -6.60 -7.32
CA GLU A 64 12.45 -6.79 -8.30
C GLU A 64 11.87 -7.30 -9.65
N GLU A 65 10.91 -8.21 -9.63
CA GLU A 65 10.24 -8.69 -10.86
C GLU A 65 9.49 -7.55 -11.58
N ILE A 66 8.79 -6.67 -10.84
CA ILE A 66 8.15 -5.48 -11.43
C ILE A 66 9.18 -4.51 -12.00
N LYS A 67 10.30 -4.31 -11.32
CA LYS A 67 11.40 -3.47 -11.80
C LYS A 67 11.92 -3.95 -13.15
N ASP A 68 12.11 -5.24 -13.32
CA ASP A 68 12.55 -5.84 -14.58
C ASP A 68 11.49 -5.63 -15.69
N ILE A 69 10.20 -5.85 -15.38
CA ILE A 69 9.09 -5.63 -16.31
C ILE A 69 9.03 -4.15 -16.76
N PHE A 70 9.16 -3.20 -15.84
CA PHE A 70 9.15 -1.77 -16.16
C PHE A 70 10.38 -1.34 -16.93
N GLY A 71 11.57 -1.92 -16.63
CA GLY A 71 12.79 -1.74 -17.40
C GLY A 71 12.62 -2.19 -18.85
N ASP A 72 12.14 -3.39 -19.05
CA ASP A 72 11.82 -3.95 -20.37
C ASP A 72 10.76 -3.12 -21.11
N ALA A 73 9.73 -2.67 -20.41
CA ALA A 73 8.68 -1.83 -20.98
C ALA A 73 9.22 -0.46 -21.44
N ALA A 74 10.20 0.11 -20.75
CA ALA A 74 10.83 1.39 -21.13
C ALA A 74 11.56 1.28 -22.47
N GLU A 75 12.13 0.12 -22.78
CA GLU A 75 12.82 -0.13 -24.05
C GLU A 75 11.85 -0.54 -25.18
N LYS A 76 10.90 -1.42 -24.88
CA LYS A 76 10.05 -2.09 -25.87
C LYS A 76 8.69 -1.42 -26.10
N LEU A 77 8.29 -0.49 -25.21
CA LEU A 77 6.95 0.16 -25.14
C LEU A 77 5.81 -0.88 -25.10
N ARG A 78 6.07 -2.01 -24.49
CA ARG A 78 5.13 -3.10 -24.26
C ARG A 78 5.57 -3.94 -23.07
N VAL A 79 4.65 -4.65 -22.44
CA VAL A 79 4.90 -5.59 -21.36
C VAL A 79 4.59 -7.03 -21.79
N ASP A 80 5.24 -8.01 -21.17
CA ASP A 80 4.80 -9.40 -21.29
C ASP A 80 3.60 -9.64 -20.34
N ARG A 81 2.42 -9.79 -20.96
CA ARG A 81 1.18 -10.03 -20.23
C ARG A 81 1.19 -11.30 -19.37
N ARG A 82 2.04 -12.30 -19.72
CA ARG A 82 2.14 -13.55 -18.95
C ARG A 82 2.89 -13.33 -17.66
N GLU A 83 3.95 -12.55 -17.69
CA GLU A 83 4.71 -12.19 -16.49
C GLU A 83 3.81 -11.44 -15.50
N ILE A 84 3.07 -10.42 -15.94
CA ILE A 84 2.14 -9.68 -15.08
C ILE A 84 1.01 -10.59 -14.58
N ALA A 85 0.49 -11.48 -15.41
CA ALA A 85 -0.53 -12.45 -14.98
C ALA A 85 -0.01 -13.40 -13.90
N ASN A 86 1.24 -13.86 -14.00
CA ASN A 86 1.87 -14.68 -12.96
C ASN A 86 2.00 -13.90 -11.65
N LEU A 87 2.54 -12.68 -11.68
CA LEU A 87 2.64 -11.82 -10.50
C LEU A 87 1.27 -11.57 -9.85
N SER A 88 0.26 -11.26 -10.66
CA SER A 88 -1.09 -11.05 -10.15
C SER A 88 -1.67 -12.30 -9.49
N HIS A 89 -1.45 -13.49 -10.08
CA HIS A 89 -1.85 -14.77 -9.49
C HIS A 89 -1.13 -15.06 -8.18
N GLU A 90 0.16 -14.75 -8.07
CA GLU A 90 0.93 -14.93 -6.84
C GLU A 90 0.38 -14.05 -5.72
N ILE A 91 0.16 -12.76 -5.97
CA ILE A 91 -0.45 -11.84 -5.01
C ILE A 91 -1.83 -12.32 -4.57
N VAL A 92 -2.69 -12.68 -5.52
CA VAL A 92 -4.06 -13.17 -5.22
C VAL A 92 -4.01 -14.45 -4.40
N ASN A 93 -3.17 -15.40 -4.76
CA ASN A 93 -3.05 -16.68 -4.06
C ASN A 93 -2.56 -16.49 -2.63
N ASP A 94 -1.53 -15.66 -2.40
CA ASP A 94 -1.01 -15.39 -1.08
C ASP A 94 -2.06 -14.70 -0.20
N ILE A 95 -2.77 -13.71 -0.76
CA ILE A 95 -3.84 -13.01 -0.05
C ILE A 95 -4.98 -13.97 0.28
N VAL A 96 -5.52 -14.69 -0.68
CA VAL A 96 -6.66 -15.63 -0.47
C VAL A 96 -6.29 -16.72 0.53
N LYS A 97 -5.06 -17.27 0.46
CA LYS A 97 -4.57 -18.30 1.37
C LYS A 97 -4.45 -17.81 2.81
N ASN A 98 -4.01 -16.56 2.99
CA ASN A 98 -3.73 -15.99 4.31
C ASN A 98 -4.90 -15.13 4.82
N TYR A 99 -5.96 -14.96 4.03
CA TYR A 99 -7.13 -14.19 4.43
C TYR A 99 -7.85 -14.83 5.60
N SER A 100 -8.03 -14.09 6.67
CA SER A 100 -8.65 -14.56 7.91
C SER A 100 -9.33 -13.41 8.66
N ASP A 101 -10.03 -13.71 9.73
CA ASP A 101 -10.71 -12.68 10.54
C ASP A 101 -9.74 -11.73 11.23
N LYS A 102 -8.50 -12.17 11.53
CA LYS A 102 -7.44 -11.32 12.07
C LYS A 102 -6.39 -11.11 11.00
N LEU A 103 -6.24 -9.89 10.52
CA LEU A 103 -5.36 -9.52 9.42
C LEU A 103 -4.26 -8.57 9.90
N SER A 104 -3.09 -8.71 9.29
CA SER A 104 -2.01 -7.74 9.38
C SER A 104 -1.57 -7.41 7.96
N LEU A 105 -1.85 -6.19 7.51
CA LEU A 105 -1.33 -5.65 6.26
C LEU A 105 -0.06 -4.86 6.59
N ILE A 106 1.06 -5.33 6.05
CA ILE A 106 2.33 -4.66 6.17
C ILE A 106 2.73 -4.17 4.79
N LEU A 107 3.10 -2.90 4.72
CA LEU A 107 3.61 -2.27 3.52
C LEU A 107 5.06 -1.86 3.79
N LEU A 108 5.94 -2.14 2.84
CA LEU A 108 7.35 -1.78 2.94
C LEU A 108 7.53 -0.29 2.70
N ILE A 109 8.34 0.37 3.52
CA ILE A 109 8.70 1.78 3.35
C ILE A 109 10.04 1.83 2.62
N GLN A 110 10.04 2.47 1.44
CA GLN A 110 11.26 2.71 0.67
C GLN A 110 11.72 4.16 0.87
N GLN A 111 13.05 4.36 0.90
CA GLN A 111 13.65 5.69 1.08
C GLN A 111 14.07 6.34 -0.25
N ASN A 112 14.15 5.56 -1.33
CA ASN A 112 14.52 6.00 -2.66
C ASN A 112 13.27 6.11 -3.54
N ASP A 113 13.06 7.26 -4.18
CA ASP A 113 11.87 7.54 -5.00
C ASP A 113 11.75 6.61 -6.22
N GLU A 114 12.86 6.15 -6.81
CA GLU A 114 12.84 5.22 -7.93
C GLU A 114 12.43 3.82 -7.47
N GLU A 115 13.01 3.31 -6.38
CA GLU A 115 12.65 2.03 -5.76
C GLU A 115 11.20 2.05 -5.21
N TYR A 116 10.75 3.22 -4.73
CA TYR A 116 9.37 3.42 -4.32
C TYR A 116 8.38 3.11 -5.44
N THR A 117 8.67 3.52 -6.69
CA THR A 117 7.75 3.27 -7.82
C THR A 117 7.40 1.79 -7.93
N TYR A 118 8.39 0.90 -7.82
CA TYR A 118 8.16 -0.54 -8.01
C TYR A 118 7.46 -1.20 -6.81
N VAL A 119 7.81 -0.82 -5.58
CA VAL A 119 7.11 -1.34 -4.40
C VAL A 119 5.68 -0.83 -4.34
N HIS A 120 5.41 0.38 -4.80
CA HIS A 120 4.08 0.96 -4.91
C HIS A 120 3.14 0.10 -5.77
N GLU A 121 3.61 -0.43 -6.90
CA GLU A 121 2.83 -1.32 -7.75
C GLU A 121 2.47 -2.64 -7.03
N VAL A 122 3.41 -3.20 -6.25
CA VAL A 122 3.11 -4.37 -5.42
C VAL A 122 2.04 -4.03 -4.38
N HIS A 123 2.20 -2.91 -3.68
CA HIS A 123 1.24 -2.45 -2.66
C HIS A 123 -0.13 -2.19 -3.26
N ALA A 124 -0.19 -1.52 -4.43
CA ALA A 124 -1.44 -1.29 -5.14
C ALA A 124 -2.13 -2.61 -5.51
N GLY A 125 -1.37 -3.60 -6.00
CA GLY A 125 -1.86 -4.95 -6.27
C GLY A 125 -2.42 -5.64 -5.03
N MET A 126 -1.69 -5.58 -3.91
CA MET A 126 -2.10 -6.18 -2.63
C MET A 126 -3.34 -5.53 -2.05
N ILE A 127 -3.35 -4.20 -1.93
CA ILE A 127 -4.46 -3.44 -1.34
C ILE A 127 -5.71 -3.59 -2.20
N SER A 128 -5.58 -3.48 -3.53
CA SER A 128 -6.71 -3.66 -4.45
C SER A 128 -7.30 -5.06 -4.36
N THR A 129 -6.46 -6.10 -4.26
CA THR A 129 -6.91 -7.49 -4.09
C THR A 129 -7.67 -7.66 -2.79
N LEU A 130 -7.20 -7.08 -1.67
CA LEU A 130 -7.87 -7.13 -0.38
C LEU A 130 -9.23 -6.43 -0.41
N ILE A 131 -9.31 -5.23 -1.00
CA ILE A 131 -10.58 -4.52 -1.17
C ILE A 131 -11.54 -5.34 -2.03
N GLY A 132 -11.06 -5.88 -3.15
CA GLY A 132 -11.86 -6.71 -4.05
C GLY A 132 -12.39 -7.96 -3.36
N LEU A 133 -11.56 -8.66 -2.60
CA LEU A 133 -11.95 -9.87 -1.84
C LEU A 133 -13.00 -9.54 -0.78
N GLU A 134 -12.82 -8.47 0.00
CA GLU A 134 -13.79 -7.99 0.98
C GLU A 134 -15.10 -7.55 0.33
N SER A 135 -15.04 -7.03 -0.90
CA SER A 135 -16.21 -6.66 -1.71
C SER A 135 -16.89 -7.86 -2.40
N GLY A 136 -16.40 -9.09 -2.19
CA GLY A 136 -17.00 -10.32 -2.71
C GLY A 136 -16.62 -10.68 -4.15
N LEU A 137 -15.55 -10.12 -4.69
CA LEU A 137 -15.05 -10.48 -6.01
C LEU A 137 -14.54 -11.92 -6.04
N LYS A 138 -14.79 -12.62 -7.16
CA LYS A 138 -14.31 -13.98 -7.40
C LYS A 138 -12.84 -13.98 -7.83
N ILE A 139 -12.15 -15.11 -7.71
CA ILE A 139 -10.71 -15.24 -7.99
C ILE A 139 -10.33 -14.71 -9.38
N ASN A 140 -11.10 -15.00 -10.42
CA ASN A 140 -10.82 -14.48 -11.76
C ASN A 140 -10.96 -12.94 -11.86
N GLN A 141 -11.88 -12.34 -11.12
CA GLN A 141 -12.03 -10.89 -11.03
C GLN A 141 -10.89 -10.28 -10.20
N LEU A 142 -10.48 -10.95 -9.10
CA LEU A 142 -9.32 -10.55 -8.31
C LEU A 142 -8.03 -10.57 -9.11
N SER A 143 -7.78 -11.63 -9.90
CA SER A 143 -6.59 -11.71 -10.76
C SER A 143 -6.57 -10.58 -11.79
N ARG A 144 -7.70 -10.25 -12.39
CA ARG A 144 -7.83 -9.13 -13.32
C ARG A 144 -7.60 -7.78 -12.64
N LEU A 145 -8.20 -7.58 -11.47
CA LEU A 145 -8.01 -6.37 -10.66
C LEU A 145 -6.56 -6.20 -10.23
N SER A 146 -5.94 -7.26 -9.69
CA SER A 146 -4.53 -7.26 -9.31
C SER A 146 -3.61 -6.98 -10.49
N PHE A 147 -3.89 -7.57 -11.66
CA PHE A 147 -3.17 -7.29 -12.91
C PHE A 147 -3.22 -5.80 -13.25
N ALA A 148 -4.42 -5.19 -13.27
CA ALA A 148 -4.58 -3.77 -13.56
C ALA A 148 -3.85 -2.90 -12.52
N ALA A 149 -3.92 -3.27 -11.24
CA ALA A 149 -3.29 -2.54 -10.15
C ALA A 149 -1.75 -2.59 -10.21
N ILE A 150 -1.15 -3.73 -10.60
CA ILE A 150 0.32 -3.88 -10.73
C ILE A 150 0.90 -2.99 -11.84
N ILE A 151 0.11 -2.65 -12.85
CA ILE A 151 0.58 -1.85 -13.98
C ILE A 151 -0.13 -0.50 -14.12
N HIS A 152 -0.87 -0.06 -13.09
CA HIS A 152 -1.67 1.15 -13.21
C HIS A 152 -0.84 2.37 -13.58
N ASP A 153 0.39 2.41 -13.10
CA ASP A 153 1.35 3.49 -13.29
C ASP A 153 2.42 3.21 -14.37
N ILE A 154 2.32 2.12 -15.14
CA ILE A 154 3.31 1.72 -16.16
C ILE A 154 3.63 2.86 -17.15
N GLY A 155 2.68 3.72 -17.44
CA GLY A 155 2.88 4.86 -18.32
C GLY A 155 3.87 5.92 -17.78
N LYS A 156 4.24 5.88 -16.49
CA LYS A 156 5.25 6.75 -15.90
C LYS A 156 6.63 6.58 -16.53
N ILE A 157 6.92 5.41 -17.13
CA ILE A 157 8.17 5.19 -17.89
C ILE A 157 8.37 6.18 -19.05
N LEU A 158 7.28 6.78 -19.55
CA LEU A 158 7.31 7.78 -20.63
C LEU A 158 7.32 9.23 -20.11
N VAL A 159 7.26 9.43 -18.80
CA VAL A 159 7.41 10.75 -18.19
C VAL A 159 8.90 11.03 -17.98
N PRO A 160 9.41 12.23 -18.35
CA PRO A 160 10.82 12.57 -18.10
C PRO A 160 11.20 12.40 -16.62
N LYS A 161 12.30 11.68 -16.37
CA LYS A 161 12.75 11.34 -15.01
C LYS A 161 13.03 12.58 -14.14
N ASP A 162 13.56 13.65 -14.73
CA ASP A 162 13.81 14.93 -14.07
C ASP A 162 12.54 15.65 -13.60
N ILE A 163 11.40 15.36 -14.24
CA ILE A 163 10.08 15.81 -13.79
C ILE A 163 9.49 14.83 -12.78
N LEU A 164 9.51 13.53 -13.09
CA LEU A 164 8.88 12.49 -12.25
C LEU A 164 9.49 12.43 -10.84
N TYR A 165 10.82 12.55 -10.74
CA TYR A 165 11.58 12.50 -9.48
C TYR A 165 12.07 13.88 -9.01
N ALA A 166 11.43 14.97 -9.46
CA ALA A 166 11.80 16.31 -9.05
C ALA A 166 11.68 16.49 -7.53
N PRO A 167 12.73 16.92 -6.79
CA PRO A 167 12.70 17.09 -5.33
C PRO A 167 11.97 18.38 -4.92
N ARG A 168 10.95 18.77 -5.66
CA ARG A 168 10.17 19.99 -5.50
C ARG A 168 8.74 19.80 -6.00
N ARG A 169 7.87 20.73 -5.69
CA ARG A 169 6.54 20.77 -6.31
C ARG A 169 6.66 21.03 -7.82
N LEU A 170 5.89 20.27 -8.59
CA LEU A 170 5.78 20.46 -10.02
C LEU A 170 4.98 21.73 -10.34
N ASN A 171 5.38 22.43 -11.41
CA ASN A 171 4.53 23.48 -11.97
C ASN A 171 3.34 22.88 -12.77
N GLU A 172 2.40 23.71 -13.20
CA GLU A 172 1.21 23.24 -13.91
C GLU A 172 1.53 22.45 -15.18
N LYS A 173 2.51 22.92 -15.98
CA LYS A 173 2.90 22.25 -17.23
C LYS A 173 3.53 20.90 -16.98
N GLU A 174 4.40 20.80 -15.97
CA GLU A 174 5.04 19.56 -15.55
C GLU A 174 3.97 18.58 -15.02
N PHE A 175 3.03 19.08 -14.22
CA PHE A 175 1.95 18.25 -13.71
C PHE A 175 1.03 17.74 -14.82
N GLU A 176 0.72 18.56 -15.84
CA GLU A 176 -0.03 18.11 -17.03
C GLU A 176 0.73 17.02 -17.81
N LEU A 177 2.06 17.04 -17.84
CA LEU A 177 2.87 15.96 -18.43
C LEU A 177 2.76 14.68 -17.59
N VAL A 178 2.86 14.77 -16.27
CA VAL A 178 2.71 13.62 -15.40
C VAL A 178 1.32 12.99 -15.54
N LYS A 179 0.25 13.77 -15.62
CA LYS A 179 -1.11 13.25 -15.82
C LYS A 179 -1.26 12.35 -17.06
N LYS A 180 -0.42 12.57 -18.09
CA LYS A 180 -0.47 11.74 -19.31
C LYS A 180 -0.04 10.29 -19.11
N HIS A 181 0.55 9.94 -17.94
CA HIS A 181 0.94 8.55 -17.70
C HIS A 181 -0.25 7.59 -17.84
N VAL A 182 -1.47 7.99 -17.52
CA VAL A 182 -2.65 7.13 -17.66
C VAL A 182 -2.99 6.84 -19.14
N GLU A 183 -2.79 7.84 -20.04
CA GLU A 183 -2.92 7.61 -21.48
C GLU A 183 -1.76 6.75 -22.01
N TYR A 184 -0.54 7.01 -21.57
CA TYR A 184 0.63 6.23 -21.95
C TYR A 184 0.48 4.77 -21.49
N GLY A 185 0.03 4.54 -20.25
CA GLY A 185 -0.26 3.20 -19.72
C GLY A 185 -1.31 2.47 -20.55
N SER A 186 -2.39 3.14 -20.92
CA SER A 186 -3.41 2.58 -21.81
C SER A 186 -2.84 2.17 -23.17
N ARG A 187 -1.98 2.99 -23.77
CA ARG A 187 -1.29 2.65 -25.05
C ARG A 187 -0.33 1.48 -24.90
N ILE A 188 0.41 1.40 -23.79
CA ILE A 188 1.28 0.26 -23.49
C ILE A 188 0.45 -1.01 -23.38
N CYS A 189 -0.71 -0.98 -22.71
CA CYS A 189 -1.64 -2.12 -22.67
C CYS A 189 -2.05 -2.56 -24.08
N GLU A 190 -2.46 -1.62 -24.95
CA GLU A 190 -2.85 -1.90 -26.33
C GLU A 190 -1.71 -2.54 -27.14
N ASN A 191 -0.48 -2.01 -27.02
CA ASN A 191 0.73 -2.53 -27.67
C ASN A 191 1.09 -3.95 -27.17
N SER A 192 0.66 -4.30 -25.97
CA SER A 192 0.90 -5.60 -25.31
C SER A 192 -0.18 -6.64 -25.56
N ASP A 193 -1.13 -6.38 -26.47
CA ASP A 193 -2.31 -7.22 -26.70
C ASP A 193 -3.18 -7.46 -25.44
N ILE A 194 -3.13 -6.54 -24.49
CA ILE A 194 -4.06 -6.51 -23.36
C ILE A 194 -5.36 -5.89 -23.88
N ARG A 195 -6.40 -6.71 -24.01
CA ARG A 195 -7.69 -6.32 -24.60
C ARG A 195 -8.85 -6.31 -23.60
N ASP A 196 -8.58 -6.69 -22.36
CA ASP A 196 -9.58 -6.69 -21.29
C ASP A 196 -9.95 -5.24 -20.94
N PRO A 197 -11.23 -4.84 -21.16
CA PRO A 197 -11.64 -3.44 -20.96
C PRO A 197 -11.55 -2.99 -19.51
N GLU A 198 -11.71 -3.90 -18.56
CA GLU A 198 -11.61 -3.60 -17.13
C GLU A 198 -10.15 -3.35 -16.71
N ILE A 199 -9.18 -4.08 -17.27
CA ILE A 199 -7.75 -3.82 -17.06
C ILE A 199 -7.40 -2.45 -17.64
N ILE A 200 -7.77 -2.19 -18.90
CA ILE A 200 -7.46 -0.92 -19.58
C ILE A 200 -8.09 0.26 -18.82
N SER A 201 -9.34 0.13 -18.36
CA SER A 201 -9.99 1.20 -17.61
C SER A 201 -9.38 1.38 -16.22
N GLY A 202 -8.94 0.30 -15.55
CA GLY A 202 -8.20 0.36 -14.31
C GLY A 202 -6.95 1.22 -14.44
N VAL A 203 -6.14 0.98 -15.47
CA VAL A 203 -4.92 1.75 -15.78
C VAL A 203 -5.22 3.20 -16.19
N ARG A 204 -6.25 3.41 -17.00
CA ARG A 204 -6.55 4.73 -17.58
C ARG A 204 -7.26 5.67 -16.60
N ASP A 205 -8.18 5.13 -15.79
CA ASP A 205 -9.18 5.93 -15.07
C ASP A 205 -8.95 5.95 -13.54
N HIS A 206 -7.85 5.37 -13.00
CA HIS A 206 -7.60 5.29 -11.54
C HIS A 206 -7.44 6.66 -10.85
N HIS A 207 -7.14 7.71 -11.58
CA HIS A 207 -7.10 9.07 -11.06
C HIS A 207 -8.41 9.85 -11.22
N GLU A 208 -9.44 9.26 -11.83
CA GLU A 208 -10.76 9.85 -11.85
C GLU A 208 -11.37 9.86 -10.43
N LYS A 209 -12.24 10.82 -10.18
CA LYS A 209 -12.96 10.97 -8.92
C LYS A 209 -14.45 10.97 -9.18
N LEU A 210 -15.24 10.34 -8.30
CA LEU A 210 -16.68 10.15 -8.52
C LEU A 210 -17.46 11.46 -8.67
N ASP A 211 -16.91 12.57 -8.15
CA ASP A 211 -17.46 13.93 -8.27
C ASP A 211 -17.06 14.64 -9.57
N GLY A 212 -16.24 14.00 -10.43
CA GLY A 212 -15.75 14.57 -11.69
C GLY A 212 -14.55 15.50 -11.54
N THR A 213 -13.93 15.59 -10.35
CA THR A 213 -12.73 16.42 -10.11
C THR A 213 -11.42 15.70 -10.42
N GLY A 214 -11.50 14.46 -10.91
CA GLY A 214 -10.35 13.67 -11.35
C GLY A 214 -9.80 14.08 -12.71
N TYR A 215 -8.91 13.30 -13.26
CA TYR A 215 -8.33 13.45 -14.59
C TYR A 215 -8.14 12.08 -15.26
N LEU A 216 -8.17 11.95 -16.61
CA LEU A 216 -8.11 13.04 -17.60
C LEU A 216 -9.49 13.58 -18.02
N LYS A 217 -10.54 12.78 -17.94
CA LYS A 217 -11.84 13.07 -18.57
C LYS A 217 -12.77 13.85 -17.66
N GLY A 218 -12.55 13.79 -16.34
CA GLY A 218 -13.50 14.24 -15.34
C GLY A 218 -14.73 13.34 -15.28
N SER A 219 -14.53 12.03 -15.46
CA SER A 219 -15.59 11.02 -15.43
C SER A 219 -16.28 10.97 -14.07
N LYS A 220 -17.58 10.65 -14.06
CA LYS A 220 -18.38 10.55 -12.83
C LYS A 220 -18.67 9.09 -12.45
N LYS A 221 -19.25 8.87 -11.28
CA LYS A 221 -19.49 7.56 -10.67
C LYS A 221 -19.96 6.47 -11.65
N GLY A 222 -20.89 6.76 -12.54
CA GLY A 222 -21.43 5.78 -13.49
C GLY A 222 -20.54 5.44 -14.68
N GLU A 223 -19.44 6.18 -14.86
CA GLU A 223 -18.53 6.06 -16.01
C GLU A 223 -17.19 5.44 -15.62
N ILE A 224 -16.88 5.36 -14.31
CA ILE A 224 -15.63 4.83 -13.77
C ILE A 224 -15.83 3.35 -13.40
N SER A 225 -15.00 2.48 -13.96
CA SER A 225 -15.07 1.03 -13.69
C SER A 225 -14.86 0.69 -12.23
N LEU A 226 -15.26 -0.51 -11.81
CA LEU A 226 -15.03 -1.00 -10.45
C LEU A 226 -13.54 -1.08 -10.15
N GLU A 227 -12.76 -1.59 -11.10
CA GLU A 227 -11.30 -1.72 -10.99
C GLU A 227 -10.64 -0.36 -10.75
N ALA A 228 -10.96 0.64 -11.55
CA ALA A 228 -10.41 1.99 -11.39
C ALA A 228 -10.78 2.61 -10.03
N ARG A 229 -12.01 2.39 -9.54
CA ARG A 229 -12.45 2.89 -8.21
C ARG A 229 -11.72 2.21 -7.06
N ILE A 230 -11.41 0.91 -7.18
CA ILE A 230 -10.65 0.16 -6.17
C ILE A 230 -9.19 0.62 -6.20
N ILE A 231 -8.56 0.68 -7.38
CA ILE A 231 -7.17 1.10 -7.55
C ILE A 231 -6.98 2.53 -7.02
N ALA A 232 -7.95 3.44 -7.27
CA ALA A 232 -7.90 4.81 -6.76
C ALA A 232 -7.80 4.91 -5.23
N ILE A 233 -8.35 3.95 -4.48
CA ILE A 233 -8.24 3.89 -3.02
C ILE A 233 -6.86 3.38 -2.61
N ALA A 234 -6.39 2.32 -3.26
CA ALA A 234 -5.08 1.72 -3.00
C ALA A 234 -3.94 2.69 -3.27
N ASP A 235 -3.96 3.35 -4.45
CA ASP A 235 -2.99 4.38 -4.86
C ASP A 235 -2.94 5.54 -3.85
N VAL A 236 -4.10 6.12 -3.52
CA VAL A 236 -4.16 7.24 -2.55
C VAL A 236 -3.60 6.83 -1.20
N TYR A 237 -3.95 5.63 -0.69
CA TYR A 237 -3.46 5.18 0.61
C TYR A 237 -1.94 5.03 0.63
N ASP A 238 -1.39 4.27 -0.30
CA ASP A 238 0.05 4.04 -0.38
C ASP A 238 0.82 5.34 -0.61
N ALA A 239 0.33 6.21 -1.50
CA ALA A 239 0.94 7.52 -1.74
C ALA A 239 0.91 8.46 -0.50
N LEU A 240 -0.02 8.29 0.43
CA LEU A 240 -0.08 9.10 1.66
C LEU A 240 0.89 8.59 2.72
N ILE A 241 1.05 7.29 2.89
CA ILE A 241 1.89 6.69 3.94
C ILE A 241 3.37 6.57 3.54
N SER A 242 3.69 6.69 2.26
CA SER A 242 5.05 6.57 1.75
C SER A 242 5.83 7.88 1.84
N ASN A 243 7.13 7.77 2.16
CA ASN A 243 8.06 8.88 2.10
C ASN A 243 8.42 9.18 0.64
N ARG A 244 8.43 10.47 0.29
CA ARG A 244 8.95 10.94 -1.00
C ARG A 244 9.91 12.09 -0.74
N SER A 245 10.85 12.32 -1.63
CA SER A 245 11.91 13.34 -1.48
C SER A 245 11.37 14.76 -1.17
N TYR A 246 10.12 15.04 -1.55
CA TYR A 246 9.47 16.35 -1.36
C TYR A 246 8.32 16.35 -0.35
N LYS A 247 8.00 15.18 0.28
CA LYS A 247 6.85 15.05 1.19
C LYS A 247 7.13 14.02 2.28
N SER A 248 7.02 14.42 3.54
CA SER A 248 7.01 13.47 4.66
C SER A 248 5.76 12.58 4.61
N SER A 249 5.93 11.30 4.95
CA SER A 249 4.83 10.35 5.11
C SER A 249 3.81 10.82 6.14
N TRP A 250 2.56 10.49 5.91
CA TRP A 250 1.53 10.60 6.94
C TRP A 250 1.51 9.34 7.79
N SER A 251 1.05 9.47 9.03
CA SER A 251 0.74 8.27 9.78
C SER A 251 -0.39 7.48 9.11
N PRO A 252 -0.38 6.14 9.23
CA PRO A 252 -1.43 5.30 8.64
C PRO A 252 -2.85 5.71 9.09
N TYR A 253 -3.02 6.11 10.36
CA TYR A 253 -4.29 6.62 10.88
C TYR A 253 -4.75 7.89 10.15
N ARG A 254 -3.83 8.85 9.94
CA ARG A 254 -4.12 10.08 9.21
C ARG A 254 -4.50 9.81 7.76
N ALA A 255 -3.82 8.86 7.12
CA ALA A 255 -4.12 8.46 5.74
C ALA A 255 -5.52 7.85 5.63
N ILE A 256 -5.89 6.93 6.53
CA ILE A 256 -7.26 6.36 6.59
C ILE A 256 -8.30 7.46 6.81
N SER A 257 -8.04 8.38 7.75
CA SER A 257 -8.95 9.49 8.05
C SER A 257 -9.21 10.37 6.80
N GLU A 258 -8.17 10.64 6.00
CA GLU A 258 -8.32 11.41 4.74
C GLU A 258 -9.11 10.62 3.68
N ILE A 259 -8.87 9.31 3.55
CA ILE A 259 -9.62 8.45 2.61
C ILE A 259 -11.12 8.43 2.99
N ILE A 260 -11.45 8.28 4.26
CA ILE A 260 -12.84 8.35 4.75
C ILE A 260 -13.45 9.72 4.44
N LYS A 261 -12.70 10.79 4.64
CA LYS A 261 -13.11 12.15 4.31
C LYS A 261 -13.33 12.31 2.80
N MET A 262 -12.44 11.82 1.95
CA MET A 262 -12.62 11.82 0.49
C MET A 262 -13.90 11.09 0.08
N ALA A 263 -14.19 9.94 0.69
CA ALA A 263 -15.43 9.21 0.45
C ALA A 263 -16.67 9.98 0.92
N SER A 264 -16.59 10.68 2.05
CA SER A 264 -17.71 11.50 2.56
C SER A 264 -18.04 12.68 1.65
N PHE A 265 -17.03 13.23 0.97
CA PHE A 265 -17.19 14.28 -0.04
C PHE A 265 -17.51 13.76 -1.45
N GLY A 266 -17.75 12.46 -1.61
CA GLY A 266 -18.13 11.85 -2.89
C GLY A 266 -16.99 11.74 -3.91
N LYS A 267 -15.73 11.84 -3.49
CA LYS A 267 -14.54 11.66 -4.37
C LYS A 267 -14.17 10.21 -4.56
N LEU A 268 -14.25 9.40 -3.51
CA LEU A 268 -14.01 7.96 -3.53
C LEU A 268 -15.31 7.19 -3.29
N ASP A 269 -15.34 5.94 -3.70
CA ASP A 269 -16.51 5.07 -3.51
C ASP A 269 -16.63 4.68 -2.04
N ARG A 270 -17.75 5.06 -1.43
CA ARG A 270 -17.99 4.87 0.00
C ARG A 270 -18.04 3.41 0.41
N GLU A 271 -18.64 2.54 -0.40
CA GLU A 271 -18.75 1.11 -0.11
C GLU A 271 -17.38 0.43 -0.20
N LEU A 272 -16.57 0.79 -1.20
CA LEU A 272 -15.21 0.29 -1.34
C LEU A 272 -14.28 0.81 -0.25
N VAL A 273 -14.42 2.07 0.18
CA VAL A 273 -13.69 2.59 1.35
C VAL A 273 -14.12 1.89 2.63
N GLN A 274 -15.39 1.55 2.79
CA GLN A 274 -15.86 0.75 3.92
C GLN A 274 -15.23 -0.66 3.90
N ALA A 275 -15.16 -1.31 2.74
CA ALA A 275 -14.48 -2.60 2.59
C ALA A 275 -12.98 -2.49 2.94
N PHE A 276 -12.31 -1.43 2.48
CA PHE A 276 -10.91 -1.16 2.84
C PHE A 276 -10.72 -1.01 4.36
N VAL A 277 -11.53 -0.17 5.01
CA VAL A 277 -11.47 0.05 6.47
C VAL A 277 -11.84 -1.21 7.25
N SER A 278 -12.73 -2.06 6.73
CA SER A 278 -13.05 -3.36 7.34
C SER A 278 -11.82 -4.28 7.44
N VAL A 279 -10.91 -4.20 6.45
CA VAL A 279 -9.70 -5.02 6.38
C VAL A 279 -8.55 -4.42 7.19
N VAL A 280 -8.26 -3.13 6.99
CA VAL A 280 -7.06 -2.50 7.61
C VAL A 280 -7.34 -1.91 8.99
N GLY A 281 -8.60 -1.76 9.36
CA GLY A 281 -9.00 -1.09 10.60
C GLY A 281 -9.03 0.42 10.50
N LEU A 282 -9.72 1.07 11.44
CA LEU A 282 -9.66 2.53 11.62
C LEU A 282 -8.32 2.95 12.23
N TYR A 283 -7.73 2.07 13.03
CA TYR A 283 -6.41 2.21 13.62
C TYR A 283 -5.49 1.18 12.98
N PRO A 284 -4.79 1.52 11.89
CA PRO A 284 -3.89 0.57 11.22
C PRO A 284 -2.72 0.14 12.10
N VAL A 285 -2.12 -0.99 11.76
CA VAL A 285 -0.92 -1.51 12.44
C VAL A 285 0.16 -0.43 12.50
N GLY A 286 0.79 -0.28 13.68
CA GLY A 286 1.79 0.75 13.95
C GLY A 286 1.24 2.04 14.58
N THR A 287 -0.08 2.25 14.59
CA THR A 287 -0.69 3.42 15.24
C THR A 287 -0.47 3.38 16.75
N THR A 288 0.02 4.46 17.34
CA THR A 288 0.14 4.61 18.79
C THR A 288 -1.12 5.26 19.36
N VAL A 289 -1.67 4.66 20.40
CA VAL A 289 -2.95 5.08 21.02
C VAL A 289 -2.83 5.22 22.53
N LEU A 290 -3.72 6.06 23.10
CA LEU A 290 -3.96 6.19 24.52
C LEU A 290 -5.30 5.52 24.85
N LEU A 291 -5.32 4.70 25.87
CA LEU A 291 -6.53 4.02 26.36
C LEU A 291 -7.20 4.82 27.45
N ASN A 292 -8.48 4.55 27.70
CA ASN A 292 -9.22 5.17 28.82
C ASN A 292 -8.70 4.74 30.21
N SER A 293 -7.87 3.69 30.28
CA SER A 293 -7.09 3.32 31.49
C SER A 293 -5.93 4.25 31.76
N GLY A 294 -5.54 5.09 30.78
CA GLY A 294 -4.34 5.93 30.85
C GLY A 294 -3.09 5.26 30.28
N GLU A 295 -3.17 4.01 29.87
CA GLU A 295 -2.05 3.26 29.30
C GLU A 295 -1.85 3.62 27.83
N LYS A 296 -0.59 3.63 27.39
CA LYS A 296 -0.24 3.70 25.97
C LYS A 296 -0.15 2.30 25.39
N ALA A 297 -0.52 2.21 24.13
CA ALA A 297 -0.44 0.96 23.39
C ALA A 297 -0.14 1.23 21.90
N ILE A 298 0.42 0.23 21.22
CA ILE A 298 0.60 0.25 19.77
C ILE A 298 -0.34 -0.78 19.13
N VAL A 299 -0.96 -0.41 18.02
CA VAL A 299 -1.78 -1.34 17.23
C VAL A 299 -0.87 -2.34 16.55
N VAL A 300 -1.14 -3.64 16.77
CA VAL A 300 -0.35 -4.75 16.23
C VAL A 300 -1.14 -5.66 15.30
N GLY A 301 -2.44 -5.46 15.23
CA GLY A 301 -3.34 -6.23 14.34
C GLY A 301 -4.76 -5.69 14.35
N ASN A 302 -5.56 -6.14 13.40
CA ASN A 302 -6.97 -5.78 13.28
C ASN A 302 -7.82 -7.03 13.14
N THR A 303 -9.05 -6.97 13.66
CA THR A 303 -10.07 -7.99 13.46
C THR A 303 -11.05 -7.52 12.39
N ARG A 304 -11.22 -8.31 11.34
CA ARG A 304 -12.12 -8.02 10.23
C ARG A 304 -13.53 -7.67 10.74
N GLY A 305 -14.11 -6.63 10.17
CA GLY A 305 -15.44 -6.13 10.56
C GLY A 305 -15.49 -5.42 11.93
N ARG A 306 -14.35 -5.30 12.63
CA ARG A 306 -14.24 -4.62 13.93
C ARG A 306 -13.23 -3.46 13.86
N ALA A 307 -13.44 -2.57 12.91
CA ALA A 307 -12.51 -1.52 12.54
C ALA A 307 -12.07 -0.59 13.69
N THR A 308 -12.87 -0.47 14.77
CA THR A 308 -12.57 0.38 15.93
C THR A 308 -12.02 -0.40 17.13
N GLN A 309 -11.86 -1.71 17.03
CA GLN A 309 -11.44 -2.60 18.10
C GLN A 309 -10.18 -3.40 17.68
N PRO A 310 -9.03 -2.74 17.54
CA PRO A 310 -7.79 -3.40 17.12
C PRO A 310 -7.22 -4.30 18.21
N ILE A 311 -6.24 -5.13 17.80
CA ILE A 311 -5.36 -5.84 18.72
C ILE A 311 -4.21 -4.88 19.08
N LEU A 312 -4.00 -4.69 20.36
CA LEU A 312 -3.03 -3.75 20.91
C LEU A 312 -1.91 -4.47 21.63
N ARG A 313 -0.72 -3.84 21.65
CA ARG A 313 0.38 -4.20 22.52
C ARG A 313 0.63 -3.08 23.51
N LEU A 314 0.59 -3.41 24.80
CA LEU A 314 0.90 -2.49 25.89
C LEU A 314 2.40 -2.33 26.08
N ASP A 315 2.83 -1.30 26.81
CA ASP A 315 4.24 -1.03 27.11
C ASP A 315 4.91 -2.18 27.90
N ASN A 316 4.15 -2.97 28.66
CA ASN A 316 4.62 -4.16 29.37
C ASN A 316 4.85 -5.38 28.44
N GLY A 317 4.52 -5.25 27.14
CA GLY A 317 4.64 -6.30 26.11
C GLY A 317 3.43 -7.25 26.01
N GLU A 318 2.40 -7.04 26.84
CA GLU A 318 1.15 -7.81 26.76
C GLU A 318 0.33 -7.41 25.52
N ASN A 319 -0.26 -8.40 24.86
CA ASN A 319 -1.19 -8.17 23.76
C ASN A 319 -2.64 -8.32 24.25
N ILE A 320 -3.45 -7.34 23.91
CA ILE A 320 -4.89 -7.30 24.23
C ILE A 320 -5.70 -7.15 22.95
N ASP A 321 -6.81 -7.86 22.85
CA ASP A 321 -7.79 -7.71 21.76
C ASP A 321 -8.95 -6.85 22.29
N LEU A 322 -9.05 -5.59 21.81
CA LEU A 322 -10.14 -4.70 22.26
C LEU A 322 -11.52 -5.22 21.94
N ALA A 323 -11.65 -6.20 21.05
CA ALA A 323 -12.93 -6.84 20.77
C ALA A 323 -13.38 -7.79 21.89
N GLU A 324 -12.44 -8.29 22.69
CA GLU A 324 -12.66 -9.20 23.82
C GLU A 324 -12.68 -8.47 25.18
N GLU A 325 -12.09 -7.27 25.24
CA GLU A 325 -11.96 -6.48 26.45
C GLU A 325 -13.17 -5.57 26.70
N LYS A 326 -13.91 -5.83 27.79
CA LYS A 326 -15.07 -5.00 28.17
C LYS A 326 -14.64 -3.71 28.88
N GLY A 327 -15.05 -2.58 28.32
CA GLY A 327 -14.85 -1.26 28.96
C GLY A 327 -13.50 -0.61 28.64
N LEU A 328 -12.59 -1.28 27.93
CA LEU A 328 -11.36 -0.69 27.46
C LEU A 328 -11.57 -0.07 26.06
N THR A 329 -11.18 1.19 25.91
CA THR A 329 -11.40 1.95 24.66
C THR A 329 -10.23 2.86 24.33
N ILE A 330 -10.02 3.12 23.05
CA ILE A 330 -9.08 4.15 22.58
C ILE A 330 -9.73 5.51 22.79
N VAL A 331 -9.03 6.40 23.49
CA VAL A 331 -9.49 7.78 23.74
C VAL A 331 -8.72 8.80 22.90
N GLN A 332 -7.51 8.46 22.45
CA GLN A 332 -6.68 9.36 21.65
C GLN A 332 -5.71 8.57 20.78
N VAL A 333 -5.44 9.08 19.58
CA VAL A 333 -4.30 8.69 18.73
C VAL A 333 -3.15 9.64 19.04
N LEU A 334 -1.94 9.08 19.24
CA LEU A 334 -0.75 9.81 19.66
C LEU A 334 0.28 10.04 18.54
N ASP A 335 -0.08 9.80 17.27
CA ASP A 335 0.80 9.94 16.08
C ASP A 335 1.19 11.39 15.79
#